data_ae12e4f82ccdd86ce27b1fe391064471
#
_entry.id   ae12e4f82ccdd86ce27b1fe391064471
#
_cell.length_a   1.000
_cell.length_b   1.000
_cell.length_c   1.000
_cell.angle_alpha   90.00
_cell.angle_beta   90.00
_cell.angle_gamma   90.00
#
_symmetry.space_group_name_H-M   'P 1'
#
loop_
_entity.id
_entity.type
_entity.pdbx_description
1 polymer ?
#
loop_
_entity_poly.entity_id
_entity_poly.type
_entity_poly.pdbx_seq_one_letter_code
_entity_poly.pdbx_strand_id
1 'polypeptide(L)'
;MKFALRAPILKYTLFGMLFLNSPAQASEPCSERMEKSAAEVIAADSAAIPKGWDNDCRASYKAGYEAGYRAGYLHGRRTATQPHSSGRASATRYADGSIVQTRDTTASGRRFMHRIGAEFRPEYIFPTNPFVEGENRAGQPIDLSLSGHLRYSFQFRPGSIPDQIYGGAYQGIGAAYYDFGNPDELGNPIAVYLFQGARIARISPRLSFNYEWNFGLSFGWKPYDDAVNPLNKMMGSKMNAYLNADFFLNWRVTREVDFTAGLSLTHFSNGNTKFPNAGLNAVGLRAGLTYNFGRKSAEMAPRTVCPAFPRHFSYDLTFFGSWRRKGIEVGDKQYAAPDAYTVLGFNFASMYNFGYKFRAGVSLDGVYDGSANVAIADQIVEMGSSADLAVEKPGVDRQLALGVSARAEFVMPYFNIGVGLGTNFLHKGGDLKAFYQMLTLKVAVTRSSYVHIGYSLRDFHMPNFLMLGVGYRFNNKYPRHR
;
A
#
# COMPACT_ATOMS: atom_id res chain seq x y z
N MET A 1 -30.36 -19.26 -24.88
CA MET A 1 -30.72 -18.66 -23.59
C MET A 1 -29.43 -18.00 -23.07
N LYS A 2 -29.21 -16.73 -23.44
CA LYS A 2 -27.98 -15.98 -23.16
C LYS A 2 -28.20 -15.25 -21.85
N PHE A 3 -27.53 -15.63 -20.79
CA PHE A 3 -27.44 -14.84 -19.56
C PHE A 3 -26.34 -13.79 -19.74
N ALA A 4 -26.74 -12.57 -20.00
CA ALA A 4 -25.86 -11.42 -19.94
C ALA A 4 -25.67 -11.04 -18.45
N LEU A 5 -24.59 -11.46 -17.83
CA LEU A 5 -24.12 -10.93 -16.56
C LEU A 5 -23.47 -9.56 -16.86
N ARG A 6 -24.24 -8.50 -16.69
CA ARG A 6 -23.74 -7.12 -16.73
C ARG A 6 -22.69 -6.94 -15.63
N ALA A 7 -21.53 -6.45 -16.00
CA ALA A 7 -20.35 -6.22 -15.20
C ALA A 7 -20.35 -4.87 -14.44
N PRO A 8 -21.09 -4.73 -13.32
CA PRO A 8 -20.77 -3.68 -12.35
C PRO A 8 -20.18 -4.20 -11.04
N ILE A 9 -20.14 -5.52 -10.79
CA ILE A 9 -19.87 -6.06 -9.45
C ILE A 9 -18.37 -6.06 -9.10
N LEU A 10 -17.47 -6.14 -10.08
CA LEU A 10 -16.03 -6.26 -9.80
C LEU A 10 -15.33 -4.92 -9.54
N LYS A 11 -15.93 -3.78 -9.89
CA LYS A 11 -15.36 -2.45 -9.60
C LYS A 11 -15.38 -2.09 -8.10
N TYR A 12 -16.16 -2.78 -7.29
CA TYR A 12 -16.30 -2.53 -5.86
C TYR A 12 -15.51 -3.48 -4.95
N THR A 13 -14.99 -4.59 -5.48
CA THR A 13 -14.41 -5.66 -4.68
C THR A 13 -13.00 -5.31 -4.15
N LEU A 14 -12.23 -4.50 -4.85
CA LEU A 14 -10.87 -4.14 -4.41
C LEU A 14 -10.87 -3.15 -3.22
N PHE A 15 -11.92 -2.34 -3.09
CA PHE A 15 -12.05 -1.36 -2.01
C PHE A 15 -12.69 -1.94 -0.74
N GLY A 16 -13.53 -2.98 -0.88
CA GLY A 16 -14.25 -3.61 0.24
C GLY A 16 -13.42 -4.55 1.11
N MET A 17 -12.37 -5.17 0.55
CA MET A 17 -11.55 -6.15 1.29
C MET A 17 -10.57 -5.55 2.30
N LEU A 18 -10.36 -4.24 2.30
CA LEU A 18 -9.48 -3.57 3.27
C LEU A 18 -10.16 -3.23 4.61
N PHE A 19 -11.48 -3.37 4.73
CA PHE A 19 -12.23 -2.87 5.89
C PHE A 19 -13.13 -3.89 6.63
N LEU A 20 -13.11 -5.17 6.25
CA LEU A 20 -13.90 -6.18 6.97
C LEU A 20 -13.08 -6.87 8.05
N ASN A 21 -12.90 -6.23 9.20
CA ASN A 21 -12.72 -6.86 10.50
C ASN A 21 -13.19 -5.92 11.60
N SER A 22 -14.52 -5.82 11.76
CA SER A 22 -15.13 -5.51 13.05
C SER A 22 -15.59 -6.85 13.66
N PRO A 23 -15.00 -7.29 14.79
CA PRO A 23 -15.53 -8.45 15.45
C PRO A 23 -16.87 -8.08 16.11
N ALA A 24 -17.91 -8.87 15.80
CA ALA A 24 -19.09 -8.93 16.61
C ALA A 24 -18.69 -9.16 18.08
N GLN A 25 -19.34 -8.47 19.01
CA GLN A 25 -19.16 -8.65 20.44
C GLN A 25 -19.53 -10.09 20.85
N ALA A 26 -18.57 -10.99 20.75
CA ALA A 26 -18.57 -12.21 21.52
C ALA A 26 -17.99 -11.86 22.90
N SER A 27 -18.61 -12.33 23.97
CA SER A 27 -18.14 -12.18 25.33
C SER A 27 -16.66 -12.61 25.42
N GLU A 28 -15.79 -11.67 25.76
CA GLU A 28 -14.33 -11.92 25.85
C GLU A 28 -14.06 -13.09 26.81
N PRO A 29 -13.19 -14.05 26.44
CA PRO A 29 -12.81 -15.13 27.33
C PRO A 29 -12.12 -14.60 28.60
N CYS A 30 -12.24 -15.32 29.69
CA CYS A 30 -11.67 -14.93 31.01
C CYS A 30 -10.16 -14.59 30.92
N SER A 31 -9.40 -15.27 30.05
CA SER A 31 -7.98 -15.00 29.79
C SER A 31 -7.69 -13.60 29.25
N GLU A 32 -8.54 -13.07 28.36
CA GLU A 32 -8.38 -11.73 27.78
C GLU A 32 -8.72 -10.62 28.78
N ARG A 33 -9.71 -10.84 29.64
CA ARG A 33 -10.01 -9.94 30.77
C ARG A 33 -8.88 -9.90 31.78
N MET A 34 -8.20 -11.03 32.01
CA MET A 34 -7.05 -11.11 32.92
C MET A 34 -5.86 -10.32 32.40
N GLU A 35 -5.58 -10.31 31.09
CA GLU A 35 -4.47 -9.53 30.49
C GLU A 35 -4.74 -8.02 30.57
N LYS A 36 -5.95 -7.56 30.28
CA LYS A 36 -6.32 -6.14 30.38
C LYS A 36 -6.26 -5.62 31.80
N SER A 37 -6.75 -6.40 32.76
CA SER A 37 -6.76 -6.04 34.17
C SER A 37 -5.38 -6.13 34.83
N ALA A 38 -4.53 -7.04 34.41
CA ALA A 38 -3.14 -7.10 34.90
C ALA A 38 -2.33 -5.86 34.51
N ALA A 39 -2.60 -5.28 33.32
CA ALA A 39 -1.95 -4.01 32.88
C ALA A 39 -2.42 -2.81 33.73
N GLU A 40 -3.67 -2.80 34.20
CA GLU A 40 -4.19 -1.73 35.07
C GLU A 40 -3.76 -1.88 36.54
N VAL A 41 -3.64 -3.10 37.01
CA VAL A 41 -3.22 -3.40 38.41
C VAL A 41 -1.74 -3.19 38.61
N ILE A 42 -0.89 -3.39 37.62
CA ILE A 42 0.57 -3.06 37.67
C ILE A 42 0.77 -1.55 37.75
N ALA A 43 -0.21 -0.75 37.34
CA ALA A 43 -0.15 0.71 37.41
C ALA A 43 -0.73 1.29 38.72
N ALA A 44 -1.42 0.50 39.54
CA ALA A 44 -2.00 0.90 40.81
C ALA A 44 -1.39 0.06 41.93
N ASP A 45 -0.72 0.71 42.86
CA ASP A 45 -0.02 0.15 44.03
C ASP A 45 -0.99 -0.42 45.08
N SER A 46 -1.81 -1.40 44.70
CA SER A 46 -2.55 -2.28 45.63
C SER A 46 -3.34 -3.35 44.86
N ALA A 47 -3.28 -4.58 45.36
CA ALA A 47 -3.94 -5.77 44.81
C ALA A 47 -5.49 -5.74 44.91
N ALA A 48 -6.14 -4.79 44.27
CA ALA A 48 -7.60 -4.68 44.22
C ALA A 48 -8.13 -5.47 43.00
N ILE A 49 -8.68 -6.64 43.26
CA ILE A 49 -9.40 -7.43 42.24
C ILE A 49 -10.66 -6.65 41.83
N PRO A 50 -10.92 -6.42 40.50
CA PRO A 50 -12.07 -5.66 40.03
C PRO A 50 -13.40 -6.23 40.56
N LYS A 51 -14.30 -5.34 40.96
CA LYS A 51 -15.67 -5.73 41.37
C LYS A 51 -16.43 -6.22 40.12
N GLY A 52 -16.96 -7.44 40.20
CA GLY A 52 -17.75 -8.04 39.11
C GLY A 52 -17.16 -9.33 38.53
N TRP A 53 -16.00 -9.78 38.99
CA TRP A 53 -15.48 -11.08 38.62
C TRP A 53 -16.13 -12.21 39.41
N ASP A 54 -16.39 -13.35 38.72
CA ASP A 54 -16.81 -14.55 39.38
C ASP A 54 -15.71 -15.21 40.24
N ASN A 55 -16.06 -16.15 41.07
CA ASN A 55 -15.15 -16.77 42.03
C ASN A 55 -14.01 -17.55 41.33
N ASP A 56 -14.28 -18.14 40.15
CA ASP A 56 -13.31 -18.94 39.43
C ASP A 56 -12.26 -18.04 38.73
N CYS A 57 -12.68 -16.89 38.18
CA CYS A 57 -11.77 -15.88 37.65
C CYS A 57 -10.90 -15.27 38.73
N ARG A 58 -11.42 -15.05 39.93
CA ARG A 58 -10.65 -14.55 41.10
C ARG A 58 -9.61 -15.55 41.57
N ALA A 59 -9.98 -16.82 41.66
CA ALA A 59 -9.07 -17.89 42.07
C ALA A 59 -7.92 -18.07 41.03
N SER A 60 -8.25 -18.10 39.76
CA SER A 60 -7.29 -18.23 38.66
C SER A 60 -6.33 -17.04 38.57
N TYR A 61 -6.82 -15.82 38.77
CA TYR A 61 -6.00 -14.62 38.83
C TYR A 61 -5.02 -14.66 40.00
N LYS A 62 -5.49 -15.02 41.22
CA LYS A 62 -4.63 -15.12 42.39
C LYS A 62 -3.54 -16.16 42.23
N ALA A 63 -3.88 -17.33 41.70
CA ALA A 63 -2.91 -18.42 41.45
C ALA A 63 -1.87 -18.00 40.37
N GLY A 64 -2.31 -17.35 39.29
CA GLY A 64 -1.41 -16.84 38.23
C GLY A 64 -0.49 -15.73 38.73
N TYR A 65 -0.99 -14.82 39.57
CA TYR A 65 -0.20 -13.76 40.19
C TYR A 65 0.88 -14.33 41.14
N GLU A 66 0.50 -15.24 42.03
CA GLU A 66 1.46 -15.92 42.95
C GLU A 66 2.53 -16.72 42.21
N ALA A 67 2.13 -17.45 41.14
CA ALA A 67 3.06 -18.20 40.31
C ALA A 67 4.03 -17.28 39.57
N GLY A 68 3.54 -16.19 38.97
CA GLY A 68 4.34 -15.18 38.26
C GLY A 68 5.30 -14.45 39.19
N TYR A 69 4.84 -14.07 40.38
CA TYR A 69 5.66 -13.40 41.37
C TYR A 69 6.80 -14.33 41.86
N ARG A 70 6.50 -15.61 42.22
CA ARG A 70 7.51 -16.59 42.61
C ARG A 70 8.53 -16.87 41.50
N ALA A 71 8.08 -17.02 40.26
CA ALA A 71 8.97 -17.24 39.12
C ALA A 71 9.88 -16.02 38.87
N GLY A 72 9.34 -14.81 38.92
CA GLY A 72 10.11 -13.57 38.80
C GLY A 72 11.11 -13.36 39.92
N TYR A 73 10.73 -13.63 41.16
CA TYR A 73 11.59 -13.48 42.32
C TYR A 73 12.75 -14.54 42.31
N LEU A 74 12.47 -15.79 41.97
CA LEU A 74 13.47 -16.82 41.82
C LEU A 74 14.43 -16.56 40.66
N HIS A 75 13.93 -16.03 39.56
CA HIS A 75 14.75 -15.63 38.42
C HIS A 75 15.65 -14.43 38.78
N GLY A 76 15.13 -13.42 39.43
CA GLY A 76 15.88 -12.28 39.91
C GLY A 76 16.98 -12.63 40.90
N ARG A 77 16.72 -13.60 41.77
CA ARG A 77 17.74 -14.13 42.72
C ARG A 77 18.86 -14.92 42.03
N ARG A 78 18.56 -15.71 41.02
CA ARG A 78 19.55 -16.43 40.22
C ARG A 78 20.45 -15.54 39.39
N THR A 79 19.93 -14.42 38.88
CA THR A 79 20.72 -13.46 38.10
C THR A 79 21.61 -12.56 38.97
N ALA A 80 21.27 -12.37 40.25
CA ALA A 80 22.05 -11.56 41.18
C ALA A 80 23.34 -12.29 41.68
N THR A 81 23.45 -13.60 41.46
CA THR A 81 24.59 -14.45 41.99
C THR A 81 25.57 -14.87 40.89
N GLN A 82 25.44 -14.43 39.62
CA GLN A 82 26.43 -14.76 38.59
C GLN A 82 27.44 -13.61 38.37
N PRO A 83 28.75 -13.87 38.28
CA PRO A 83 29.76 -12.87 38.03
C PRO A 83 29.63 -12.27 36.63
N HIS A 84 29.62 -10.94 36.55
CA HIS A 84 29.43 -10.16 35.32
C HIS A 84 30.60 -10.36 34.35
N SER A 85 30.34 -10.89 33.15
CA SER A 85 31.18 -10.67 31.98
C SER A 85 30.83 -9.29 31.38
N SER A 86 31.85 -8.44 31.20
CA SER A 86 31.76 -7.04 30.81
C SER A 86 31.21 -6.83 29.42
N GLY A 87 29.91 -6.58 29.31
CA GLY A 87 29.28 -5.97 28.13
C GLY A 87 28.76 -4.58 28.53
N ARG A 88 29.14 -3.54 27.80
CA ARG A 88 28.66 -2.17 28.02
C ARG A 88 27.14 -2.13 27.94
N ALA A 89 26.46 -1.91 29.06
CA ALA A 89 25.04 -1.63 29.12
C ALA A 89 24.85 -0.11 29.07
N SER A 90 24.07 0.40 28.13
CA SER A 90 23.58 1.78 28.17
C SER A 90 22.25 1.81 28.91
N ALA A 91 22.18 2.55 30.01
CA ALA A 91 20.95 2.80 30.75
C ALA A 91 20.33 4.12 30.28
N THR A 92 19.09 4.09 29.86
CA THR A 92 18.34 5.32 29.54
C THR A 92 17.41 5.63 30.70
N ARG A 93 17.62 6.79 31.35
CA ARG A 93 16.76 7.30 32.41
C ARG A 93 15.58 8.07 31.79
N TYR A 94 14.37 7.74 32.16
CA TYR A 94 13.18 8.49 31.79
C TYR A 94 12.87 9.56 32.87
N ALA A 95 12.08 10.58 32.51
CA ALA A 95 11.71 11.69 33.40
C ALA A 95 10.87 11.25 34.61
N ASP A 96 10.35 10.03 34.62
CA ASP A 96 9.60 9.41 35.72
C ASP A 96 10.50 8.63 36.71
N GLY A 97 11.81 8.68 36.52
CA GLY A 97 12.78 7.97 37.39
C GLY A 97 12.95 6.49 37.09
N SER A 98 12.22 5.91 36.16
CA SER A 98 12.37 4.49 35.79
C SER A 98 13.63 4.28 34.94
N ILE A 99 14.46 3.31 35.34
CA ILE A 99 15.66 2.90 34.60
C ILE A 99 15.31 1.61 33.85
N VAL A 100 15.07 1.71 32.54
CA VAL A 100 15.01 0.54 31.68
C VAL A 100 16.41 0.26 31.17
N GLN A 101 17.05 -0.76 31.73
CA GLN A 101 18.28 -1.32 31.15
C GLN A 101 17.92 -2.03 29.85
N THR A 102 18.00 -1.34 28.73
CA THR A 102 18.09 -1.99 27.44
C THR A 102 19.46 -2.66 27.37
N ARG A 103 19.50 -3.94 27.60
CA ARG A 103 20.64 -4.75 27.22
C ARG A 103 20.70 -4.69 25.70
N ASP A 104 21.49 -3.76 25.17
CA ASP A 104 21.98 -3.86 23.79
C ASP A 104 22.81 -5.15 23.73
N THR A 105 22.16 -6.24 23.36
CA THR A 105 22.87 -7.37 22.78
C THR A 105 23.31 -6.93 21.38
N THR A 106 24.26 -6.00 21.34
CA THR A 106 25.12 -5.79 20.19
C THR A 106 26.04 -6.98 20.05
N ALA A 107 25.47 -8.18 19.87
CA ALA A 107 26.16 -9.16 19.07
C ALA A 107 26.31 -8.47 17.70
N SER A 108 27.54 -8.13 17.34
CA SER A 108 28.05 -7.72 16.05
C SER A 108 27.28 -8.43 14.92
N GLY A 109 26.14 -7.93 14.53
CA GLY A 109 25.25 -8.63 13.65
C GLY A 109 24.54 -7.66 12.73
N ARG A 110 24.64 -7.91 11.40
CA ARG A 110 23.98 -7.17 10.34
C ARG A 110 22.55 -6.81 10.70
N ARG A 111 22.14 -5.53 10.54
CA ARG A 111 20.82 -4.99 10.86
C ARG A 111 19.69 -5.64 10.09
N PHE A 112 19.98 -6.13 8.89
CA PHE A 112 19.03 -6.72 7.97
C PHE A 112 19.40 -8.16 7.62
N MET A 113 18.39 -8.94 7.28
CA MET A 113 18.48 -10.20 6.58
C MET A 113 18.14 -9.96 5.11
N HIS A 114 19.01 -10.37 4.21
CA HIS A 114 18.85 -10.22 2.78
C HIS A 114 18.18 -11.45 2.18
N ARG A 115 17.44 -11.24 1.09
CA ARG A 115 16.66 -12.28 0.45
C ARG A 115 16.72 -12.08 -1.07
N ILE A 116 16.80 -13.19 -1.80
CA ILE A 116 16.60 -13.21 -3.26
C ILE A 116 15.48 -14.21 -3.57
N GLY A 117 14.72 -13.96 -4.62
CA GLY A 117 13.63 -14.83 -5.01
C GLY A 117 13.36 -14.79 -6.50
N ALA A 118 12.73 -15.86 -6.96
CA ALA A 118 12.15 -15.96 -8.29
C ALA A 118 10.69 -16.39 -8.17
N GLU A 119 9.84 -15.83 -9.03
CA GLU A 119 8.41 -16.13 -9.06
C GLU A 119 7.93 -16.29 -10.48
N PHE A 120 6.89 -17.09 -10.64
CA PHE A 120 6.13 -17.27 -11.87
C PHE A 120 4.66 -16.98 -11.59
N ARG A 121 3.99 -16.25 -12.52
CA ARG A 121 2.60 -15.83 -12.36
C ARG A 121 1.83 -16.03 -13.66
N PRO A 122 0.99 -17.06 -13.74
CA PRO A 122 -0.07 -17.17 -14.75
C PRO A 122 -1.28 -16.38 -14.26
N GLU A 123 -1.77 -15.44 -15.06
CA GLU A 123 -2.87 -14.55 -14.70
C GLU A 123 -3.88 -14.44 -15.86
N TYR A 124 -5.17 -14.46 -15.54
CA TYR A 124 -6.26 -14.19 -16.45
C TYR A 124 -6.44 -12.68 -16.62
N ILE A 125 -6.49 -12.21 -17.87
CA ILE A 125 -6.72 -10.82 -18.23
C ILE A 125 -8.21 -10.57 -18.34
N PHE A 126 -8.74 -9.59 -17.61
CA PHE A 126 -10.14 -9.22 -17.69
C PHE A 126 -10.47 -8.55 -19.03
N PRO A 127 -11.58 -8.94 -19.69
CA PRO A 127 -12.04 -8.35 -20.95
C PRO A 127 -12.68 -6.98 -20.67
N THR A 128 -11.87 -5.96 -20.47
CA THR A 128 -12.33 -4.61 -20.16
C THR A 128 -12.39 -3.68 -21.37
N ASN A 129 -12.00 -4.20 -22.55
CA ASN A 129 -11.91 -3.41 -23.79
C ASN A 129 -12.08 -4.36 -24.99
N PRO A 130 -12.75 -3.96 -26.07
CA PRO A 130 -12.96 -4.77 -27.28
C PRO A 130 -11.66 -5.34 -27.87
N PHE A 131 -10.55 -4.61 -27.78
CA PHE A 131 -9.24 -5.07 -28.23
C PHE A 131 -8.80 -6.40 -27.55
N VAL A 132 -8.98 -6.53 -26.22
CA VAL A 132 -8.68 -7.78 -25.50
C VAL A 132 -9.77 -8.84 -25.67
N GLU A 133 -10.97 -8.45 -26.08
CA GLU A 133 -12.08 -9.36 -26.41
C GLU A 133 -11.92 -10.02 -27.78
N GLY A 134 -10.95 -9.57 -28.58
CA GLY A 134 -10.65 -10.14 -29.91
C GLY A 134 -10.71 -9.14 -31.07
N GLU A 135 -11.03 -7.87 -30.85
CA GLU A 135 -10.90 -6.81 -31.85
C GLU A 135 -9.44 -6.39 -32.04
N ASN A 136 -8.57 -7.36 -32.32
CA ASN A 136 -7.16 -7.23 -32.60
C ASN A 136 -6.79 -7.90 -33.91
N ARG A 137 -5.56 -7.78 -34.37
CA ARG A 137 -5.12 -8.35 -35.67
C ARG A 137 -5.26 -9.87 -35.74
N ALA A 138 -5.09 -10.57 -34.62
CA ALA A 138 -5.21 -12.02 -34.55
C ALA A 138 -6.67 -12.48 -34.51
N GLY A 139 -7.64 -11.60 -34.25
CA GLY A 139 -9.05 -11.94 -34.10
C GLY A 139 -9.31 -12.88 -32.91
N GLN A 140 -8.43 -12.93 -31.92
CA GLN A 140 -8.49 -13.83 -30.78
C GLN A 140 -8.47 -13.04 -29.45
N PRO A 141 -9.20 -13.50 -28.42
CA PRO A 141 -9.09 -12.91 -27.10
C PRO A 141 -7.66 -12.95 -26.53
N ILE A 142 -7.27 -11.88 -25.83
CA ILE A 142 -6.04 -11.81 -25.07
C ILE A 142 -6.42 -11.99 -23.59
N ASP A 143 -6.48 -13.23 -23.14
CA ASP A 143 -7.03 -13.60 -21.84
C ASP A 143 -5.98 -14.17 -20.87
N LEU A 144 -4.75 -14.43 -21.34
CA LEU A 144 -3.66 -14.99 -20.54
C LEU A 144 -2.46 -14.06 -20.48
N SER A 145 -1.96 -13.85 -19.28
CA SER A 145 -0.67 -13.23 -18.99
C SER A 145 0.24 -14.23 -18.31
N LEU A 146 1.43 -14.41 -18.82
CA LEU A 146 2.49 -15.19 -18.17
C LEU A 146 3.61 -14.24 -17.76
N SER A 147 4.07 -14.32 -16.50
CA SER A 147 5.20 -13.49 -16.09
C SER A 147 6.20 -14.22 -15.20
N GLY A 148 7.47 -13.87 -15.41
CA GLY A 148 8.61 -14.32 -14.61
C GLY A 148 9.24 -13.16 -13.87
N HIS A 149 9.50 -13.31 -12.56
CA HIS A 149 9.99 -12.27 -11.70
C HIS A 149 11.32 -12.65 -11.05
N LEU A 150 12.24 -11.71 -10.98
CA LEU A 150 13.45 -11.78 -10.16
C LEU A 150 13.40 -10.68 -9.11
N ARG A 151 13.75 -11.02 -7.85
CA ARG A 151 13.49 -10.15 -6.72
C ARG A 151 14.64 -10.16 -5.72
N TYR A 152 14.98 -8.97 -5.24
CA TYR A 152 15.85 -8.78 -4.09
C TYR A 152 15.12 -8.02 -3.01
N SER A 153 15.21 -8.49 -1.76
CA SER A 153 14.62 -7.79 -0.61
C SER A 153 15.49 -7.88 0.63
N PHE A 154 15.19 -7.00 1.56
CA PHE A 154 15.74 -7.05 2.91
C PHE A 154 14.60 -6.96 3.93
N GLN A 155 14.83 -7.61 5.07
CA GLN A 155 13.92 -7.69 6.20
C GLN A 155 14.67 -7.30 7.47
N PHE A 156 14.00 -6.68 8.42
CA PHE A 156 14.57 -6.51 9.75
C PHE A 156 14.84 -7.87 10.39
N ARG A 157 15.88 -7.95 11.22
CA ARG A 157 16.20 -9.20 11.89
C ARG A 157 15.02 -9.72 12.69
N PRO A 158 14.71 -11.03 12.62
CA PRO A 158 13.70 -11.64 13.45
C PRO A 158 13.92 -11.34 14.93
N GLY A 159 12.87 -10.93 15.63
CA GLY A 159 12.91 -10.56 17.05
C GLY A 159 13.37 -9.14 17.36
N SER A 160 13.81 -8.35 16.36
CA SER A 160 14.06 -6.91 16.56
C SER A 160 12.76 -6.14 16.76
N ILE A 161 12.83 -4.95 17.38
CA ILE A 161 11.67 -4.09 17.60
C ILE A 161 10.91 -3.81 16.29
N PRO A 162 11.56 -3.40 15.17
CA PRO A 162 10.86 -3.20 13.90
C PRO A 162 10.23 -4.49 13.34
N ASP A 163 10.87 -5.64 13.48
CA ASP A 163 10.32 -6.94 13.06
C ASP A 163 9.01 -7.25 13.80
N GLN A 164 8.98 -7.00 15.12
CA GLN A 164 7.79 -7.22 15.93
C GLN A 164 6.68 -6.22 15.63
N ILE A 165 7.00 -4.93 15.51
CA ILE A 165 6.03 -3.87 15.21
C ILE A 165 5.38 -4.12 13.86
N TYR A 166 6.17 -4.41 12.83
CA TYR A 166 5.68 -4.48 11.45
C TYR A 166 5.40 -5.90 10.95
N GLY A 167 5.40 -6.91 11.86
CA GLY A 167 4.99 -8.28 11.53
C GLY A 167 5.96 -9.00 10.57
N GLY A 168 7.25 -8.75 10.69
CA GLY A 168 8.25 -9.33 9.78
C GLY A 168 8.24 -8.68 8.40
N ALA A 169 7.97 -7.38 8.34
CA ALA A 169 7.96 -6.63 7.09
C ALA A 169 9.29 -6.72 6.35
N TYR A 170 9.19 -6.92 5.05
CA TYR A 170 10.31 -6.91 4.11
C TYR A 170 10.00 -5.97 2.96
N GLN A 171 11.02 -5.41 2.36
CA GLN A 171 10.93 -4.50 1.23
C GLN A 171 12.09 -4.72 0.27
N GLY A 172 11.86 -4.40 -0.99
CA GLY A 172 12.87 -4.66 -2.01
C GLY A 172 12.56 -4.08 -3.37
N ILE A 173 13.34 -4.52 -4.34
CA ILE A 173 13.22 -4.21 -5.75
C ILE A 173 13.06 -5.50 -6.54
N GLY A 174 12.22 -5.48 -7.56
CA GLY A 174 12.02 -6.60 -8.47
C GLY A 174 12.02 -6.15 -9.93
N ALA A 175 12.27 -7.10 -10.79
CA ALA A 175 12.08 -6.98 -12.24
C ALA A 175 11.24 -8.16 -12.71
N ALA A 176 10.32 -7.91 -13.64
CA ALA A 176 9.46 -8.92 -14.22
C ALA A 176 9.37 -8.77 -15.74
N TYR A 177 9.34 -9.89 -16.43
CA TYR A 177 9.03 -9.97 -17.85
C TYR A 177 7.62 -10.51 -18.02
N TYR A 178 6.84 -9.87 -18.87
CA TYR A 178 5.45 -10.21 -19.18
C TYR A 178 5.28 -10.64 -20.62
N ASP A 179 4.54 -11.74 -20.82
CA ASP A 179 4.08 -12.22 -22.10
C ASP A 179 2.54 -12.31 -22.08
N PHE A 180 1.92 -11.58 -23.00
CA PHE A 180 0.45 -11.54 -23.17
C PHE A 180 -0.03 -12.35 -24.38
N GLY A 181 0.86 -13.09 -25.05
CA GLY A 181 0.54 -13.79 -26.30
C GLY A 181 0.27 -12.87 -27.49
N ASN A 182 0.49 -11.56 -27.37
CA ASN A 182 0.29 -10.57 -28.43
C ASN A 182 1.50 -9.59 -28.51
N PRO A 183 2.68 -10.09 -28.93
CA PRO A 183 3.88 -9.28 -29.00
C PRO A 183 3.83 -8.19 -30.07
N ASP A 184 2.95 -8.33 -31.08
CA ASP A 184 2.89 -7.41 -32.21
C ASP A 184 2.10 -6.13 -31.92
N GLU A 185 1.09 -6.18 -31.05
CA GLU A 185 0.23 -5.06 -30.75
C GLU A 185 0.35 -4.57 -29.30
N LEU A 186 0.56 -5.47 -28.31
CA LEU A 186 0.81 -5.10 -26.91
C LEU A 186 2.29 -5.01 -26.58
N GLY A 187 3.12 -5.85 -27.21
CA GLY A 187 4.51 -6.03 -26.82
C GLY A 187 4.67 -6.97 -25.63
N ASN A 188 5.94 -7.19 -25.23
CA ASN A 188 6.31 -7.98 -24.06
C ASN A 188 7.04 -7.07 -23.07
N PRO A 189 6.31 -6.38 -22.17
CA PRO A 189 6.92 -5.38 -21.31
C PRO A 189 7.74 -5.99 -20.18
N ILE A 190 8.74 -5.22 -19.76
CA ILE A 190 9.50 -5.45 -18.54
C ILE A 190 9.03 -4.45 -17.49
N ALA A 191 8.62 -4.94 -16.31
CA ALA A 191 8.32 -4.12 -15.16
C ALA A 191 9.51 -4.07 -14.19
N VAL A 192 9.85 -2.87 -13.72
CA VAL A 192 10.79 -2.66 -12.60
C VAL A 192 10.01 -2.01 -11.48
N TYR A 193 10.04 -2.61 -10.28
CA TYR A 193 9.16 -2.21 -9.21
C TYR A 193 9.80 -2.29 -7.82
N LEU A 194 9.33 -1.44 -6.94
CA LEU A 194 9.51 -1.55 -5.50
C LEU A 194 8.39 -2.43 -4.94
N PHE A 195 8.69 -3.19 -3.91
CA PHE A 195 7.69 -3.99 -3.22
C PHE A 195 7.89 -4.00 -1.71
N GLN A 196 6.78 -4.22 -1.02
CA GLN A 196 6.77 -4.39 0.42
C GLN A 196 5.70 -5.42 0.78
N GLY A 197 6.06 -6.32 1.66
CA GLY A 197 5.14 -7.31 2.20
C GLY A 197 5.36 -7.53 3.70
N ALA A 198 4.36 -8.13 4.32
CA ALA A 198 4.44 -8.55 5.71
C ALA A 198 3.51 -9.74 5.99
N ARG A 199 3.74 -10.38 7.10
CA ARG A 199 2.87 -11.45 7.58
C ARG A 199 1.61 -10.89 8.20
N ILE A 200 0.46 -11.39 7.72
CA ILE A 200 -0.86 -11.15 8.31
C ILE A 200 -1.04 -12.07 9.52
N ALA A 201 -0.85 -13.39 9.30
CA ALA A 201 -1.07 -14.41 10.33
C ALA A 201 -0.03 -15.53 10.26
N ARG A 202 0.28 -16.09 11.40
CA ARG A 202 1.08 -17.33 11.52
C ARG A 202 0.11 -18.49 11.71
N ILE A 203 0.07 -19.41 10.73
CA ILE A 203 -0.80 -20.59 10.75
C ILE A 203 -0.10 -21.72 11.52
N SER A 204 1.21 -21.90 11.27
CA SER A 204 2.06 -22.84 11.98
C SER A 204 3.50 -22.33 12.11
N PRO A 205 4.42 -23.03 12.82
CA PRO A 205 5.83 -22.63 12.86
C PRO A 205 6.51 -22.48 11.50
N ARG A 206 6.01 -23.22 10.49
CA ARG A 206 6.57 -23.20 9.12
C ARG A 206 5.66 -22.53 8.08
N LEU A 207 4.40 -22.24 8.40
CA LEU A 207 3.42 -21.72 7.45
C LEU A 207 2.85 -20.40 7.94
N SER A 208 2.83 -19.38 7.08
CA SER A 208 2.23 -18.08 7.36
C SER A 208 1.42 -17.58 6.18
N PHE A 209 0.39 -16.79 6.47
CA PHE A 209 -0.39 -16.03 5.51
C PHE A 209 0.15 -14.61 5.45
N ASN A 210 0.42 -14.11 4.23
CA ASN A 210 1.11 -12.86 3.98
C ASN A 210 0.37 -12.03 2.92
N TYR A 211 0.62 -10.73 2.95
CA TYR A 211 0.30 -9.83 1.84
C TYR A 211 1.58 -9.22 1.27
N GLU A 212 1.49 -8.77 0.05
CA GLU A 212 2.51 -7.97 -0.61
C GLU A 212 1.86 -7.03 -1.60
N TRP A 213 2.45 -5.87 -1.78
CA TRP A 213 2.09 -4.95 -2.85
C TRP A 213 3.36 -4.53 -3.58
N ASN A 214 3.21 -4.30 -4.88
CA ASN A 214 4.27 -3.89 -5.78
C ASN A 214 3.84 -2.60 -6.47
N PHE A 215 4.77 -1.67 -6.63
CA PHE A 215 4.57 -0.44 -7.35
C PHE A 215 5.80 -0.14 -8.21
N GLY A 216 5.61 0.15 -9.50
CA GLY A 216 6.71 0.41 -10.39
C GLY A 216 6.31 0.94 -11.75
N LEU A 217 7.22 0.82 -12.69
CA LEU A 217 7.04 1.20 -14.09
C LEU A 217 7.32 0.00 -14.98
N SER A 218 6.58 -0.09 -16.06
CA SER A 218 6.76 -1.10 -17.09
C SER A 218 7.09 -0.44 -18.43
N PHE A 219 8.01 -1.05 -19.17
CA PHE A 219 8.57 -0.55 -20.42
C PHE A 219 8.51 -1.62 -21.49
N GLY A 220 8.49 -1.23 -22.77
CA GLY A 220 8.44 -2.18 -23.88
C GLY A 220 7.04 -2.43 -24.43
N TRP A 221 6.07 -1.63 -24.02
CA TRP A 221 4.73 -1.62 -24.60
C TRP A 221 4.75 -1.09 -26.03
N LYS A 222 3.89 -1.65 -26.89
CA LYS A 222 3.57 -1.12 -28.20
C LYS A 222 2.29 -0.27 -28.08
N PRO A 223 2.40 1.06 -28.04
CA PRO A 223 1.23 1.90 -27.80
C PRO A 223 0.32 1.99 -29.02
N TYR A 224 -0.90 2.46 -28.80
CA TYR A 224 -1.78 2.91 -29.86
C TYR A 224 -1.08 3.91 -30.79
N ASP A 225 -1.28 3.72 -32.08
CA ASP A 225 -0.84 4.58 -33.16
C ASP A 225 -1.82 4.46 -34.32
N ASP A 226 -2.31 5.58 -34.83
CA ASP A 226 -3.36 5.62 -35.87
C ASP A 226 -2.92 4.90 -37.16
N ALA A 227 -1.63 4.91 -37.48
CA ALA A 227 -1.09 4.34 -38.73
C ALA A 227 -0.64 2.87 -38.57
N VAL A 228 0.06 2.56 -37.48
CA VAL A 228 0.73 1.25 -37.35
C VAL A 228 0.13 0.33 -36.29
N ASN A 229 -0.64 0.86 -35.34
CA ASN A 229 -1.28 0.06 -34.27
C ASN A 229 -2.67 0.61 -33.87
N PRO A 230 -3.60 0.79 -34.83
CA PRO A 230 -4.87 1.48 -34.60
C PRO A 230 -5.88 0.68 -33.75
N LEU A 231 -5.70 -0.63 -33.61
CA LEU A 231 -6.61 -1.50 -32.87
C LEU A 231 -6.32 -1.49 -31.36
N ASN A 232 -5.08 -1.17 -30.95
CA ASN A 232 -4.70 -1.13 -29.53
C ASN A 232 -5.34 0.07 -28.82
N LYS A 233 -6.62 -0.02 -28.50
CA LYS A 233 -7.33 1.00 -27.69
C LYS A 233 -7.03 0.89 -26.19
N MET A 234 -6.13 0.00 -25.77
CA MET A 234 -5.83 -0.26 -24.36
C MET A 234 -4.72 0.66 -23.83
N MET A 235 -3.60 0.78 -24.54
CA MET A 235 -2.40 1.46 -24.07
C MET A 235 -1.92 2.54 -25.03
N GLY A 236 -1.92 3.79 -24.60
CA GLY A 236 -1.44 4.94 -25.38
C GLY A 236 0.04 5.30 -25.17
N SER A 237 0.77 4.60 -24.31
CA SER A 237 2.14 4.95 -23.96
C SER A 237 3.09 3.75 -23.92
N LYS A 238 4.39 4.00 -24.25
CA LYS A 238 5.47 3.00 -24.19
C LYS A 238 5.89 2.65 -22.76
N MET A 239 5.54 3.50 -21.81
CA MET A 239 5.83 3.35 -20.39
C MET A 239 4.53 3.47 -19.60
N ASN A 240 4.24 2.50 -18.74
CA ASN A 240 3.02 2.44 -17.94
C ASN A 240 3.36 2.16 -16.48
N ALA A 241 2.52 2.62 -15.55
CA ALA A 241 2.59 2.24 -14.17
C ALA A 241 2.28 0.73 -14.04
N TYR A 242 2.98 0.09 -13.14
CA TYR A 242 2.77 -1.29 -12.71
C TYR A 242 2.34 -1.28 -11.26
N LEU A 243 1.17 -1.83 -10.99
CA LEU A 243 0.61 -2.02 -9.67
C LEU A 243 0.27 -3.49 -9.47
N ASN A 244 0.58 -4.03 -8.31
CA ASN A 244 0.20 -5.40 -8.01
C ASN A 244 -0.07 -5.53 -6.51
N ALA A 245 -1.02 -6.42 -6.17
CA ALA A 245 -1.34 -6.81 -4.81
C ALA A 245 -1.48 -8.33 -4.73
N ASP A 246 -0.77 -8.92 -3.78
CA ASP A 246 -0.70 -10.36 -3.59
C ASP A 246 -1.16 -10.76 -2.20
N PHE A 247 -1.86 -11.91 -2.12
CA PHE A 247 -2.15 -12.62 -0.89
C PHE A 247 -1.70 -14.07 -1.01
N PHE A 248 -0.80 -14.52 -0.13
CA PHE A 248 -0.15 -15.80 -0.34
C PHE A 248 0.23 -16.50 0.97
N LEU A 249 0.37 -17.80 0.86
CA LEU A 249 0.97 -18.66 1.86
C LEU A 249 2.48 -18.70 1.65
N ASN A 250 3.24 -18.51 2.73
CA ASN A 250 4.67 -18.68 2.75
C ASN A 250 5.00 -19.91 3.60
N TRP A 251 5.53 -20.92 2.95
CA TRP A 251 5.96 -22.16 3.59
C TRP A 251 7.50 -22.21 3.70
N ARG A 252 8.01 -22.30 4.92
CA ARG A 252 9.41 -22.51 5.18
C ARG A 252 9.79 -23.97 4.92
N VAL A 253 10.33 -24.24 3.72
CA VAL A 253 10.73 -25.60 3.28
C VAL A 253 11.98 -26.02 4.00
N THR A 254 13.03 -25.19 3.98
CA THR A 254 14.26 -25.38 4.70
C THR A 254 14.56 -24.21 5.62
N ARG A 255 15.73 -24.21 6.22
CA ARG A 255 16.18 -23.08 7.03
C ARG A 255 16.37 -21.83 6.19
N GLU A 256 16.85 -21.94 4.98
CA GLU A 256 17.16 -20.84 4.08
C GLU A 256 16.08 -20.60 3.01
N VAL A 257 15.33 -21.63 2.62
CA VAL A 257 14.41 -21.60 1.48
C VAL A 257 12.96 -21.55 1.94
N ASP A 258 12.24 -20.58 1.41
CA ASP A 258 10.78 -20.47 1.50
C ASP A 258 10.15 -20.72 0.13
N PHE A 259 9.06 -21.48 0.10
CA PHE A 259 8.13 -21.60 -1.03
C PHE A 259 6.92 -20.69 -0.78
N THR A 260 6.49 -19.97 -1.79
CA THR A 260 5.31 -19.11 -1.73
C THR A 260 4.30 -19.50 -2.79
N ALA A 261 3.01 -19.53 -2.44
CA ALA A 261 1.92 -19.76 -3.39
C ALA A 261 0.68 -18.97 -2.97
N GLY A 262 -0.03 -18.37 -3.92
CA GLY A 262 -1.19 -17.55 -3.61
C GLY A 262 -1.82 -16.89 -4.81
N LEU A 263 -2.56 -15.82 -4.55
CA LEU A 263 -3.27 -15.01 -5.52
C LEU A 263 -2.50 -13.74 -5.83
N SER A 264 -2.57 -13.30 -7.08
CA SER A 264 -1.99 -12.08 -7.60
C SER A 264 -3.05 -11.26 -8.32
N LEU A 265 -3.03 -9.96 -8.11
CA LEU A 265 -3.87 -8.97 -8.78
C LEU A 265 -2.95 -7.95 -9.41
N THR A 266 -2.94 -7.85 -10.73
CA THR A 266 -2.02 -6.98 -11.49
C THR A 266 -2.79 -5.93 -12.27
N HIS A 267 -2.29 -4.70 -12.26
CA HIS A 267 -2.83 -3.58 -13.03
C HIS A 267 -1.73 -2.81 -13.73
N PHE A 268 -1.94 -2.54 -15.02
CA PHE A 268 -1.11 -1.62 -15.80
C PHE A 268 -1.94 -0.46 -16.32
N SER A 269 -1.43 0.76 -16.23
CA SER A 269 -2.04 1.95 -16.82
C SER A 269 -1.04 3.08 -16.96
N ASN A 270 -1.33 4.05 -17.83
CA ASN A 270 -0.51 5.25 -17.93
C ASN A 270 -1.00 6.41 -17.04
N GLY A 271 -2.00 6.17 -16.19
CA GLY A 271 -2.53 7.19 -15.27
C GLY A 271 -3.18 8.38 -15.99
N ASN A 272 -3.74 8.20 -17.17
CA ASN A 272 -4.32 9.22 -18.03
C ASN A 272 -3.32 10.28 -18.55
N THR A 273 -2.03 9.99 -18.51
CA THR A 273 -1.01 10.89 -19.07
C THR A 273 -1.02 10.89 -20.59
N LYS A 274 -1.55 9.84 -21.20
CA LYS A 274 -1.72 9.72 -22.65
C LYS A 274 -2.96 8.87 -23.00
N PHE A 275 -3.73 9.28 -24.01
CA PHE A 275 -4.85 8.53 -24.55
C PHE A 275 -4.37 7.53 -25.63
N PRO A 276 -4.97 6.31 -25.73
CA PRO A 276 -5.96 5.72 -24.83
C PRO A 276 -5.34 5.18 -23.51
N ASN A 277 -6.18 4.98 -22.51
CA ASN A 277 -5.81 4.36 -21.24
C ASN A 277 -6.97 3.54 -20.65
N ALA A 278 -7.35 2.46 -21.30
CA ALA A 278 -8.34 1.52 -20.76
C ALA A 278 -7.76 0.75 -19.56
N GLY A 279 -6.44 0.59 -19.52
CA GLY A 279 -5.73 -0.16 -18.49
C GLY A 279 -5.90 -1.67 -18.64
N LEU A 280 -4.87 -2.44 -18.29
CA LEU A 280 -4.89 -3.89 -18.27
C LEU A 280 -5.00 -4.39 -16.83
N ASN A 281 -6.03 -5.19 -16.57
CA ASN A 281 -6.26 -5.80 -15.25
C ASN A 281 -6.15 -7.31 -15.39
N ALA A 282 -5.39 -7.95 -14.51
CA ALA A 282 -5.24 -9.39 -14.48
C ALA A 282 -5.36 -9.95 -13.06
N VAL A 283 -5.85 -11.18 -12.94
CA VAL A 283 -5.92 -11.94 -11.69
C VAL A 283 -5.42 -13.34 -11.93
N GLY A 284 -4.64 -13.87 -11.01
CA GLY A 284 -4.15 -15.22 -11.20
C GLY A 284 -3.43 -15.78 -9.98
N LEU A 285 -2.61 -16.76 -10.26
CA LEU A 285 -1.81 -17.44 -9.25
C LEU A 285 -0.39 -16.88 -9.26
N ARG A 286 0.24 -16.92 -8.09
CA ARG A 286 1.69 -16.77 -7.97
C ARG A 286 2.28 -18.01 -7.35
N ALA A 287 3.46 -18.40 -7.80
CA ALA A 287 4.29 -19.42 -7.17
C ALA A 287 5.74 -18.93 -7.18
N GLY A 288 6.47 -19.13 -6.09
CA GLY A 288 7.84 -18.62 -6.00
C GLY A 288 8.68 -19.31 -4.97
N LEU A 289 9.99 -19.14 -5.14
CA LEU A 289 11.03 -19.58 -4.21
C LEU A 289 11.80 -18.35 -3.72
N THR A 290 12.09 -18.31 -2.43
CA THR A 290 12.88 -17.24 -1.82
C THR A 290 14.01 -17.84 -0.99
N TYR A 291 15.24 -17.45 -1.27
CA TYR A 291 16.41 -17.78 -0.48
C TYR A 291 16.73 -16.67 0.53
N ASN A 292 16.88 -17.02 1.80
CA ASN A 292 17.11 -16.11 2.92
C ASN A 292 18.55 -16.26 3.41
N PHE A 293 19.39 -15.26 3.17
CA PHE A 293 20.80 -15.29 3.54
C PHE A 293 21.01 -15.26 5.05
N GLY A 294 21.64 -16.32 5.58
CA GLY A 294 22.04 -16.39 6.99
C GLY A 294 20.88 -16.34 7.98
N ARG A 295 19.69 -16.85 7.59
CA ARG A 295 18.56 -16.98 8.50
C ARG A 295 18.92 -17.98 9.60
N LYS A 296 19.04 -17.49 10.83
CA LYS A 296 19.23 -18.34 12.00
C LYS A 296 17.91 -18.99 12.39
N SER A 297 17.95 -20.17 13.03
CA SER A 297 16.74 -20.78 13.59
C SER A 297 16.04 -19.77 14.47
N ALA A 298 14.74 -19.53 14.20
CA ALA A 298 13.92 -18.59 14.96
C ALA A 298 13.53 -19.16 16.34
N GLU A 299 14.35 -20.05 16.89
CA GLU A 299 14.19 -20.53 18.24
C GLU A 299 14.54 -19.40 19.19
N MET A 300 13.46 -18.80 19.74
CA MET A 300 13.49 -17.99 20.94
C MET A 300 14.41 -16.76 20.91
N ALA A 301 14.24 -15.89 19.90
CA ALA A 301 14.59 -14.51 20.17
C ALA A 301 13.67 -14.02 21.31
N PRO A 302 14.21 -13.58 22.46
CA PRO A 302 13.39 -13.07 23.55
C PRO A 302 12.48 -11.99 22.97
N ARG A 303 11.18 -12.03 23.31
CA ARG A 303 10.24 -10.98 22.91
C ARG A 303 10.74 -9.67 23.53
N THR A 304 11.30 -8.81 22.72
CA THR A 304 11.68 -7.47 23.14
C THR A 304 10.39 -6.68 23.36
N VAL A 305 10.26 -6.05 24.52
CA VAL A 305 9.11 -5.18 24.79
C VAL A 305 9.15 -4.03 23.79
N CYS A 306 8.11 -3.91 22.96
CA CYS A 306 8.00 -2.79 22.04
C CYS A 306 7.73 -1.52 22.83
N PRO A 307 8.48 -0.42 22.60
CA PRO A 307 8.21 0.85 23.24
C PRO A 307 6.79 1.32 23.00
N ALA A 308 6.18 1.98 23.99
CA ALA A 308 4.88 2.62 23.81
C ALA A 308 4.98 3.66 22.68
N PHE A 309 3.97 3.68 21.80
CA PHE A 309 3.94 4.67 20.73
C PHE A 309 3.47 6.03 21.25
N PRO A 310 4.22 7.11 21.03
CA PRO A 310 3.80 8.46 21.43
C PRO A 310 2.67 8.94 20.48
N ARG A 311 1.42 8.78 20.88
CA ARG A 311 0.27 9.28 20.11
C ARG A 311 0.39 10.79 19.94
N HIS A 312 0.23 11.30 18.72
CA HIS A 312 0.43 12.73 18.42
C HIS A 312 -0.24 13.12 17.10
N PHE A 313 -0.48 14.42 16.95
CA PHE A 313 -0.77 15.01 15.65
C PHE A 313 0.52 15.25 14.86
N SER A 314 0.49 14.97 13.58
CA SER A 314 1.51 15.37 12.61
C SER A 314 0.82 16.09 11.43
N TYR A 315 1.57 16.96 10.75
CA TYR A 315 1.04 17.75 9.65
C TYR A 315 1.86 17.42 8.40
N ASP A 316 1.18 16.93 7.36
CA ASP A 316 1.83 16.58 6.10
C ASP A 316 1.52 17.68 5.08
N LEU A 317 2.53 18.35 4.55
CA LEU A 317 2.41 19.24 3.41
C LEU A 317 3.00 18.54 2.20
N THR A 318 2.19 18.38 1.15
CA THR A 318 2.56 17.73 -0.11
C THR A 318 2.31 18.67 -1.25
N PHE A 319 3.27 18.84 -2.15
CA PHE A 319 3.09 19.46 -3.45
C PHE A 319 3.20 18.40 -4.53
N PHE A 320 2.32 18.45 -5.50
CA PHE A 320 2.31 17.50 -6.59
C PHE A 320 2.04 18.17 -7.93
N GLY A 321 2.46 17.49 -8.99
CA GLY A 321 2.19 17.89 -10.36
C GLY A 321 2.10 16.68 -11.27
N SER A 322 1.42 16.85 -12.38
CA SER A 322 1.35 15.89 -13.48
C SER A 322 0.86 16.57 -14.75
N TRP A 323 0.73 15.79 -15.77
CA TRP A 323 0.07 16.19 -17.03
C TRP A 323 -0.91 15.11 -17.43
N ARG A 324 -1.97 15.50 -18.13
CA ARG A 324 -2.94 14.55 -18.68
C ARG A 324 -3.38 14.97 -20.08
N ARG A 325 -3.76 13.98 -20.88
CA ARG A 325 -4.48 14.20 -22.13
C ARG A 325 -5.92 13.77 -21.95
N LYS A 326 -6.86 14.65 -22.27
CA LYS A 326 -8.29 14.39 -22.16
C LYS A 326 -8.74 13.68 -23.45
N GLY A 327 -9.52 12.59 -23.33
CA GLY A 327 -10.32 12.08 -24.43
C GLY A 327 -11.49 13.03 -24.69
N ILE A 328 -11.74 13.36 -25.93
CA ILE A 328 -12.85 14.21 -26.36
C ILE A 328 -13.82 13.34 -27.13
N GLU A 329 -15.09 13.33 -26.76
CA GLU A 329 -16.13 12.58 -27.44
C GLU A 329 -16.73 13.44 -28.55
N VAL A 330 -16.75 12.93 -29.78
CA VAL A 330 -17.40 13.54 -30.94
C VAL A 330 -18.31 12.49 -31.57
N GLY A 331 -19.62 12.59 -31.33
CA GLY A 331 -20.54 11.51 -31.63
C GLY A 331 -20.20 10.23 -30.87
N ASP A 332 -20.13 9.10 -31.59
CA ASP A 332 -19.74 7.79 -30.98
C ASP A 332 -18.23 7.53 -30.94
N LYS A 333 -17.40 8.51 -31.30
CA LYS A 333 -15.94 8.37 -31.36
C LYS A 333 -15.24 9.19 -30.31
N GLN A 334 -14.21 8.61 -29.70
CA GLN A 334 -13.30 9.30 -28.78
C GLN A 334 -12.00 9.68 -29.50
N TYR A 335 -11.60 10.92 -29.39
CA TYR A 335 -10.36 11.47 -29.93
C TYR A 335 -9.46 11.93 -28.80
N ALA A 336 -8.16 11.82 -28.95
CA ALA A 336 -7.21 12.39 -28.01
C ALA A 336 -7.18 13.91 -28.19
N ALA A 337 -7.32 14.69 -27.13
CA ALA A 337 -7.03 16.12 -27.20
C ALA A 337 -5.60 16.34 -27.71
N PRO A 338 -5.36 17.30 -28.62
CA PRO A 338 -4.04 17.55 -29.16
C PRO A 338 -3.04 17.97 -28.07
N ASP A 339 -3.51 18.70 -27.07
CA ASP A 339 -2.70 19.27 -26.01
C ASP A 339 -2.61 18.36 -24.78
N ALA A 340 -1.48 18.41 -24.11
CA ALA A 340 -1.34 17.91 -22.76
C ALA A 340 -1.63 19.03 -21.76
N TYR A 341 -2.52 18.78 -20.81
CA TYR A 341 -2.92 19.74 -19.79
C TYR A 341 -2.14 19.53 -18.49
N THR A 342 -1.63 20.61 -17.93
CA THR A 342 -0.90 20.57 -16.66
C THR A 342 -1.88 20.47 -15.49
N VAL A 343 -1.54 19.62 -14.52
CA VAL A 343 -2.19 19.53 -13.21
C VAL A 343 -1.18 19.86 -12.14
N LEU A 344 -1.48 20.80 -11.26
CA LEU A 344 -0.67 21.17 -10.11
C LEU A 344 -1.55 21.19 -8.86
N GLY A 345 -1.00 20.87 -7.71
CA GLY A 345 -1.77 20.94 -6.49
C GLY A 345 -0.96 20.79 -5.22
N PHE A 346 -1.67 20.94 -4.12
CA PHE A 346 -1.13 20.68 -2.79
C PHE A 346 -2.15 19.94 -1.90
N ASN A 347 -1.63 19.24 -0.90
CA ASN A 347 -2.42 18.69 0.20
C ASN A 347 -1.79 19.15 1.51
N PHE A 348 -2.57 19.71 2.40
CA PHE A 348 -2.18 20.02 3.79
C PHE A 348 -3.03 19.17 4.73
N ALA A 349 -2.45 18.09 5.25
CA ALA A 349 -3.16 17.09 6.04
C ALA A 349 -2.77 17.15 7.51
N SER A 350 -3.75 17.32 8.41
CA SER A 350 -3.62 17.14 9.84
C SER A 350 -3.97 15.70 10.19
N MET A 351 -2.96 14.91 10.62
CA MET A 351 -3.08 13.46 10.82
C MET A 351 -2.83 13.11 12.29
N TYR A 352 -3.78 12.42 12.91
CA TYR A 352 -3.59 11.81 14.23
C TYR A 352 -2.95 10.43 14.08
N ASN A 353 -1.83 10.21 14.74
CA ASN A 353 -1.07 8.97 14.73
C ASN A 353 -1.50 8.13 15.92
N PHE A 354 -2.33 7.09 15.69
CA PHE A 354 -2.88 6.22 16.73
C PHE A 354 -1.85 5.23 17.28
N GLY A 355 -0.90 4.85 16.44
CA GLY A 355 0.11 3.86 16.75
C GLY A 355 1.15 3.77 15.63
N TYR A 356 1.95 2.72 15.67
CA TYR A 356 3.02 2.50 14.70
C TYR A 356 2.53 2.31 13.26
N LYS A 357 1.34 1.72 13.06
CA LYS A 357 0.88 1.25 11.76
C LYS A 357 -0.25 2.06 11.16
N PHE A 358 -0.93 2.89 11.94
CA PHE A 358 -2.15 3.54 11.47
C PHE A 358 -2.23 5.00 11.91
N ARG A 359 -2.62 5.85 10.98
CA ARG A 359 -2.97 7.24 11.23
C ARG A 359 -4.13 7.67 10.35
N ALA A 360 -4.94 8.60 10.85
CA ALA A 360 -6.06 9.17 10.11
C ALA A 360 -6.22 10.65 10.44
N GLY A 361 -6.92 11.37 9.59
CA GLY A 361 -7.11 12.80 9.78
C GLY A 361 -7.87 13.45 8.63
N VAL A 362 -7.69 14.75 8.51
CA VAL A 362 -8.33 15.58 7.49
C VAL A 362 -7.29 16.38 6.72
N SER A 363 -7.59 16.69 5.46
CA SER A 363 -6.71 17.45 4.57
C SER A 363 -7.46 18.56 3.87
N LEU A 364 -6.80 19.71 3.73
CA LEU A 364 -7.16 20.76 2.80
C LEU A 364 -6.41 20.49 1.50
N ASP A 365 -7.14 20.41 0.39
CA ASP A 365 -6.62 19.99 -0.91
C ASP A 365 -6.87 21.07 -1.95
N GLY A 366 -5.81 21.62 -2.53
CA GLY A 366 -5.89 22.59 -3.62
C GLY A 366 -5.44 21.97 -4.94
N VAL A 367 -6.17 22.23 -6.02
CA VAL A 367 -5.80 21.76 -7.36
C VAL A 367 -6.07 22.81 -8.43
N TYR A 368 -5.11 22.92 -9.33
CA TYR A 368 -5.25 23.49 -10.65
C TYR A 368 -5.23 22.35 -11.66
N ASP A 369 -6.32 22.19 -12.42
CA ASP A 369 -6.42 21.20 -13.50
C ASP A 369 -6.70 21.94 -14.82
N GLY A 370 -5.66 22.11 -15.64
CA GLY A 370 -5.74 22.78 -16.93
C GLY A 370 -6.69 22.13 -17.93
N SER A 371 -7.10 20.87 -17.69
CA SER A 371 -8.07 20.15 -18.51
C SER A 371 -9.51 20.31 -18.03
N ALA A 372 -9.72 20.91 -16.85
CA ALA A 372 -11.06 21.05 -16.30
C ALA A 372 -11.88 22.05 -17.13
N ASN A 373 -13.13 21.66 -17.40
CA ASN A 373 -14.09 22.48 -18.16
C ASN A 373 -13.64 22.84 -19.59
N VAL A 374 -12.66 22.14 -20.15
CA VAL A 374 -12.30 22.26 -21.57
C VAL A 374 -13.38 21.60 -22.40
N ALA A 375 -13.91 22.34 -23.37
CA ALA A 375 -14.93 21.91 -24.31
C ALA A 375 -14.43 22.01 -25.76
N ILE A 376 -15.11 21.33 -26.68
CA ILE A 376 -14.93 21.53 -28.12
C ILE A 376 -15.83 22.69 -28.49
N ALA A 377 -15.30 23.67 -29.24
CA ALA A 377 -16.11 24.70 -29.80
C ALA A 377 -17.09 24.10 -30.82
N ASP A 378 -18.36 24.50 -30.75
CA ASP A 378 -19.36 24.10 -31.72
C ASP A 378 -18.95 24.67 -33.11
N GLN A 379 -18.28 23.83 -33.90
CA GLN A 379 -17.97 24.15 -35.30
C GLN A 379 -18.79 23.23 -36.20
N ILE A 380 -19.47 23.86 -37.17
CA ILE A 380 -20.05 23.14 -38.30
C ILE A 380 -18.88 22.67 -39.16
N VAL A 381 -18.47 21.39 -39.00
CA VAL A 381 -17.44 20.79 -39.84
C VAL A 381 -18.08 20.40 -41.18
N GLU A 382 -17.74 21.12 -42.24
CA GLU A 382 -18.08 20.70 -43.60
C GLU A 382 -17.42 19.33 -43.89
N MET A 383 -18.20 18.38 -44.38
CA MET A 383 -17.74 17.04 -44.71
C MET A 383 -16.60 17.12 -45.74
N GLY A 384 -15.35 16.81 -45.31
CA GLY A 384 -14.18 16.75 -46.19
C GLY A 384 -12.99 17.63 -45.80
N SER A 385 -13.11 18.48 -44.78
CA SER A 385 -11.95 19.19 -44.23
C SER A 385 -11.38 18.48 -43.03
N SER A 386 -10.06 18.32 -42.98
CA SER A 386 -9.31 17.99 -41.77
C SER A 386 -9.30 19.23 -40.86
N ALA A 387 -10.45 19.56 -40.27
CA ALA A 387 -10.55 20.69 -39.36
C ALA A 387 -9.81 20.32 -38.07
N ASP A 388 -8.78 21.07 -37.72
CA ASP A 388 -8.21 21.06 -36.38
C ASP A 388 -9.34 21.35 -35.40
N LEU A 389 -9.62 20.39 -34.49
CA LEU A 389 -10.65 20.54 -33.47
C LEU A 389 -10.34 21.80 -32.65
N ALA A 390 -11.11 22.86 -32.82
CA ALA A 390 -10.96 24.07 -32.03
C ALA A 390 -11.38 23.76 -30.58
N VAL A 391 -10.42 23.81 -29.68
CA VAL A 391 -10.62 23.55 -28.25
C VAL A 391 -10.82 24.90 -27.54
N GLU A 392 -11.97 25.07 -26.94
CA GLU A 392 -12.23 26.22 -26.08
C GLU A 392 -11.60 25.98 -24.69
N LYS A 393 -10.64 26.83 -24.32
CA LYS A 393 -9.99 26.80 -23.03
C LYS A 393 -10.66 27.79 -22.08
N PRO A 394 -11.27 27.35 -20.97
CA PRO A 394 -11.87 28.22 -19.99
C PRO A 394 -10.84 29.09 -19.27
N GLY A 395 -11.28 30.15 -18.62
CA GLY A 395 -10.42 30.95 -17.74
C GLY A 395 -9.89 30.14 -16.56
N VAL A 396 -8.72 30.53 -16.06
CA VAL A 396 -7.99 29.82 -14.92
C VAL A 396 -8.90 29.66 -13.69
N ASP A 397 -9.81 30.60 -13.44
CA ASP A 397 -10.77 30.55 -12.34
C ASP A 397 -11.76 29.38 -12.42
N ARG A 398 -12.00 28.83 -13.61
CA ARG A 398 -12.79 27.62 -13.85
C ARG A 398 -11.96 26.32 -13.78
N GLN A 399 -10.64 26.44 -13.62
CA GLN A 399 -9.66 25.37 -13.55
C GLN A 399 -9.10 25.18 -12.14
N LEU A 400 -9.51 26.03 -11.18
CA LEU A 400 -9.08 25.98 -9.79
C LEU A 400 -10.16 25.38 -8.88
N ALA A 401 -9.76 24.53 -7.95
CA ALA A 401 -10.61 24.06 -6.88
C ALA A 401 -9.88 23.98 -5.54
N LEU A 402 -10.64 24.17 -4.46
CA LEU A 402 -10.24 23.91 -3.10
C LEU A 402 -11.24 22.93 -2.49
N GLY A 403 -10.72 21.87 -1.90
CA GLY A 403 -11.49 20.78 -1.33
C GLY A 403 -11.04 20.39 0.07
N VAL A 404 -11.83 19.58 0.71
CA VAL A 404 -11.53 18.97 1.99
C VAL A 404 -11.71 17.45 1.87
N SER A 405 -10.80 16.68 2.49
CA SER A 405 -10.89 15.24 2.48
C SER A 405 -10.58 14.61 3.83
N ALA A 406 -11.25 13.50 4.12
CA ALA A 406 -10.85 12.55 5.15
C ALA A 406 -9.71 11.67 4.61
N ARG A 407 -8.73 11.39 5.44
CA ARG A 407 -7.52 10.62 5.10
C ARG A 407 -7.33 9.48 6.08
N ALA A 408 -6.90 8.33 5.58
CA ALA A 408 -6.42 7.23 6.39
C ALA A 408 -5.15 6.66 5.75
N GLU A 409 -4.13 6.37 6.57
CA GLU A 409 -2.87 5.82 6.09
C GLU A 409 -2.41 4.63 6.91
N PHE A 410 -1.97 3.60 6.21
CA PHE A 410 -1.25 2.47 6.77
C PHE A 410 0.24 2.72 6.65
N VAL A 411 0.91 2.73 7.81
CA VAL A 411 2.32 3.11 7.93
C VAL A 411 3.19 1.87 8.01
N MET A 412 4.19 1.81 7.15
CA MET A 412 5.22 0.78 7.11
C MET A 412 6.61 1.42 7.24
N PRO A 413 7.70 0.67 7.40
CA PRO A 413 9.02 1.24 7.69
C PRO A 413 9.51 2.30 6.71
N TYR A 414 9.23 2.12 5.42
CA TYR A 414 9.69 3.02 4.34
C TYR A 414 8.54 3.56 3.49
N PHE A 415 7.35 3.02 3.67
CA PHE A 415 6.20 3.29 2.81
C PHE A 415 4.97 3.58 3.65
N ASN A 416 4.15 4.51 3.18
CA ASN A 416 2.80 4.69 3.70
C ASN A 416 1.83 4.55 2.53
N ILE A 417 0.85 3.68 2.66
CA ILE A 417 -0.27 3.59 1.74
C ILE A 417 -1.44 4.34 2.36
N GLY A 418 -2.03 5.25 1.61
CA GLY A 418 -3.12 6.09 2.08
C GLY A 418 -4.30 6.08 1.13
N VAL A 419 -5.46 6.27 1.72
CA VAL A 419 -6.72 6.54 1.02
C VAL A 419 -7.27 7.88 1.47
N GLY A 420 -7.94 8.58 0.55
CA GLY A 420 -8.60 9.83 0.81
C GLY A 420 -9.99 9.86 0.17
N LEU A 421 -10.95 10.46 0.87
CA LEU A 421 -12.29 10.71 0.37
C LEU A 421 -12.62 12.18 0.61
N GLY A 422 -12.95 12.91 -0.43
CA GLY A 422 -13.15 14.36 -0.33
C GLY A 422 -14.12 14.94 -1.33
N THR A 423 -14.40 16.20 -1.11
CA THR A 423 -15.23 17.02 -2.01
C THR A 423 -14.64 18.41 -2.15
N ASN A 424 -14.79 19.00 -3.32
CA ASN A 424 -14.43 20.39 -3.55
C ASN A 424 -15.58 21.29 -3.06
N PHE A 425 -15.26 22.26 -2.22
CA PHE A 425 -16.22 23.24 -1.71
C PHE A 425 -16.05 24.62 -2.37
N LEU A 426 -14.89 24.90 -2.93
CA LEU A 426 -14.65 26.12 -3.72
C LEU A 426 -14.26 25.71 -5.14
N HIS A 427 -15.15 25.95 -6.09
CA HIS A 427 -14.97 25.66 -7.51
C HIS A 427 -16.02 26.42 -8.34
N LYS A 428 -15.80 26.59 -9.64
CA LYS A 428 -16.77 27.20 -10.56
C LYS A 428 -17.53 26.17 -11.41
N GLY A 429 -17.86 25.00 -10.80
CA GLY A 429 -18.71 23.98 -11.44
C GLY A 429 -18.00 23.04 -12.40
N GLY A 430 -18.78 22.35 -13.24
CA GLY A 430 -18.30 21.44 -14.27
C GLY A 430 -17.51 20.26 -13.70
N ASP A 431 -16.37 19.95 -14.32
CA ASP A 431 -15.50 18.83 -13.95
C ASP A 431 -14.99 18.87 -12.50
N LEU A 432 -14.92 20.06 -11.90
CA LEU A 432 -14.44 20.28 -10.53
C LEU A 432 -15.53 20.10 -9.47
N LYS A 433 -16.82 20.06 -9.86
CA LYS A 433 -17.93 19.72 -8.96
C LYS A 433 -17.98 18.20 -8.82
N ALA A 434 -17.12 17.64 -7.97
CA ALA A 434 -17.01 16.19 -7.85
C ALA A 434 -16.70 15.77 -6.41
N PHE A 435 -17.17 14.56 -6.07
CA PHE A 435 -16.65 13.78 -4.97
C PHE A 435 -15.42 13.03 -5.45
N TYR A 436 -14.27 13.24 -4.83
CA TYR A 436 -13.03 12.64 -5.27
C TYR A 436 -12.49 11.63 -4.26
N GLN A 437 -11.82 10.63 -4.80
CA GLN A 437 -11.09 9.63 -4.06
C GLN A 437 -9.62 9.70 -4.41
N MET A 438 -8.76 9.41 -3.44
CA MET A 438 -7.32 9.37 -3.66
C MET A 438 -6.75 8.06 -3.12
N LEU A 439 -5.92 7.43 -3.92
CA LEU A 439 -5.01 6.38 -3.49
C LEU A 439 -3.61 6.97 -3.50
N THR A 440 -2.88 6.83 -2.40
CA THR A 440 -1.57 7.46 -2.26
C THR A 440 -0.53 6.48 -1.74
N LEU A 441 0.67 6.59 -2.28
CA LEU A 441 1.88 5.94 -1.80
C LEU A 441 2.90 7.03 -1.45
N LYS A 442 3.35 7.05 -0.21
CA LYS A 442 4.42 7.92 0.25
C LYS A 442 5.66 7.07 0.51
N VAL A 443 6.75 7.38 -0.17
CA VAL A 443 8.06 6.71 -0.02
C VAL A 443 8.95 7.60 0.81
N ALA A 444 9.34 7.16 2.00
CA ALA A 444 10.17 7.95 2.92
C ALA A 444 11.60 8.09 2.37
N VAL A 445 12.04 9.33 2.16
CA VAL A 445 13.41 9.69 1.77
C VAL A 445 14.24 10.00 3.00
N THR A 446 13.67 10.78 3.91
CA THR A 446 14.25 11.10 5.22
C THR A 446 13.23 10.77 6.32
N ARG A 447 13.53 11.13 7.56
CA ARG A 447 12.57 10.99 8.65
C ARG A 447 11.26 11.75 8.39
N SER A 448 11.33 12.89 7.73
CA SER A 448 10.19 13.79 7.55
C SER A 448 9.86 14.06 6.09
N SER A 449 10.80 13.89 5.16
CA SER A 449 10.58 14.11 3.73
C SER A 449 10.21 12.80 3.04
N TYR A 450 9.31 12.88 2.07
CA TYR A 450 8.86 11.73 1.29
C TYR A 450 8.57 12.12 -0.16
N VAL A 451 8.74 11.16 -1.05
CA VAL A 451 8.18 11.19 -2.40
C VAL A 451 6.71 10.77 -2.32
N HIS A 452 5.86 11.49 -2.99
CA HIS A 452 4.43 11.25 -3.07
C HIS A 452 4.06 10.77 -4.46
N ILE A 453 3.36 9.66 -4.52
CA ILE A 453 2.77 9.11 -5.74
C ILE A 453 1.31 8.85 -5.40
N GLY A 454 0.43 9.54 -6.08
CA GLY A 454 -1.00 9.44 -5.83
C GLY A 454 -1.78 9.34 -7.13
N TYR A 455 -2.98 8.84 -7.02
CA TYR A 455 -3.95 8.83 -8.11
C TYR A 455 -5.30 9.31 -7.59
N SER A 456 -5.87 10.29 -8.28
CA SER A 456 -7.20 10.81 -8.02
C SER A 456 -8.21 10.13 -8.91
N LEU A 457 -9.34 9.74 -8.32
CA LEU A 457 -10.55 9.30 -9.02
C LEU A 457 -11.66 10.31 -8.77
N ARG A 458 -12.63 10.39 -9.67
CA ARG A 458 -13.85 11.16 -9.54
C ARG A 458 -15.02 10.20 -9.50
N ASP A 459 -15.92 10.38 -8.54
CA ASP A 459 -17.18 9.65 -8.40
C ASP A 459 -16.97 8.11 -8.42
N PHE A 460 -15.88 7.62 -7.82
CA PHE A 460 -15.45 6.21 -7.64
C PHE A 460 -15.11 5.43 -8.92
N HIS A 461 -15.40 5.96 -10.10
CA HIS A 461 -15.22 5.21 -11.34
C HIS A 461 -14.51 5.99 -12.45
N MET A 462 -14.50 7.30 -12.38
CA MET A 462 -13.87 8.13 -13.41
C MET A 462 -12.39 8.37 -13.07
N PRO A 463 -11.45 7.90 -13.91
CA PRO A 463 -10.05 8.26 -13.79
C PRO A 463 -9.88 9.78 -13.87
N ASN A 464 -9.13 10.36 -12.93
CA ASN A 464 -8.88 11.80 -12.93
C ASN A 464 -7.43 12.08 -13.30
N PHE A 465 -6.52 12.25 -12.34
CA PHE A 465 -5.14 12.61 -12.61
C PHE A 465 -4.16 11.90 -11.67
N LEU A 466 -2.93 11.77 -12.17
CA LEU A 466 -1.78 11.31 -11.41
C LEU A 466 -1.25 12.46 -10.53
N MET A 467 -0.77 12.14 -9.33
CA MET A 467 -0.23 13.10 -8.36
C MET A 467 1.21 12.70 -8.04
N LEU A 468 2.18 13.23 -8.80
CA LEU A 468 3.60 12.98 -8.56
C LEU A 468 4.20 14.18 -7.81
N GLY A 469 4.83 13.94 -6.67
CA GLY A 469 5.30 15.05 -5.89
C GLY A 469 6.21 14.71 -4.74
N VAL A 470 6.40 15.71 -3.90
CA VAL A 470 7.20 15.62 -2.69
C VAL A 470 6.45 16.22 -1.52
N GLY A 471 6.74 15.73 -0.34
CA GLY A 471 6.11 16.25 0.84
C GLY A 471 7.01 16.24 2.07
N TYR A 472 6.59 17.01 3.05
CA TYR A 472 7.26 17.11 4.34
C TYR A 472 6.27 16.93 5.47
N ARG A 473 6.68 16.16 6.50
CA ARG A 473 5.90 15.89 7.72
C ARG A 473 6.46 16.67 8.88
N PHE A 474 5.68 17.59 9.37
CA PHE A 474 5.97 18.33 10.59
C PHE A 474 5.52 17.54 11.82
N ASN A 475 6.16 17.77 12.96
CA ASN A 475 5.87 17.12 14.24
C ASN A 475 5.89 15.57 14.16
N ASN A 476 6.85 15.02 13.44
CA ASN A 476 7.01 13.58 13.32
C ASN A 476 7.71 13.00 14.57
N LYS A 477 6.92 12.31 15.42
CA LYS A 477 7.39 11.68 16.67
C LYS A 477 7.58 10.17 16.57
N TYR A 478 7.59 9.60 15.35
CA TYR A 478 7.89 8.17 15.20
C TYR A 478 9.26 7.85 15.80
N PRO A 479 9.35 6.83 16.67
CA PRO A 479 10.61 6.42 17.28
C PRO A 479 11.67 6.07 16.24
N ARG A 480 12.92 6.42 16.54
CA ARG A 480 14.05 5.99 15.71
C ARG A 480 14.38 4.53 16.05
N HIS A 481 14.14 3.65 15.13
CA HIS A 481 14.67 2.28 15.20
C HIS A 481 16.11 2.32 14.64
N ARG A 482 17.08 2.57 15.51
CA ARG A 482 18.51 2.51 15.18
C ARG A 482 19.02 1.09 15.19
#